data_319393b613439d7319ff8a8866aae55e
#
_entry.id   319393b613439d7319ff8a8866aae55e
#
_cell.length_a   1.000
_cell.length_b   1.000
_cell.length_c   1.000
_cell.angle_alpha   90.00
_cell.angle_beta   90.00
_cell.angle_gamma   90.00
#
_symmetry.space_group_name_H-M   'P 1'
#
loop_
_entity.id
_entity.type
_entity.pdbx_description
1 polymer ?
#
loop_
_entity_poly.entity_id
_entity_poly.type
_entity_poly.pdbx_seq_one_letter_code
_entity_poly.pdbx_strand_id
1 'polypeptide(L)'
;MIYKITSLKTSFLIILLFSSLLSSNEIIVIDVRSFEEVKTGVIQDAIHIEWTKIEEAITNLDISKEQPIYLYCRSGNRSGKATEILEKIGYTNAVNAGGIKEAAKKLDKKIVQYSE
;
A
#
# COMPACT_ATOMS: atom_id res chain seq x y z
N MET A 1 -22.10 -39.81 -7.85
CA MET A 1 -22.66 -38.58 -7.27
C MET A 1 -21.86 -38.03 -6.12
N ILE A 2 -21.41 -38.87 -5.18
CA ILE A 2 -20.63 -38.45 -4.01
C ILE A 2 -19.30 -37.81 -4.42
N TYR A 3 -18.63 -38.31 -5.46
CA TYR A 3 -17.38 -37.76 -5.92
C TYR A 3 -17.48 -36.32 -6.45
N LYS A 4 -18.60 -35.93 -7.06
CA LYS A 4 -18.79 -34.57 -7.62
C LYS A 4 -18.81 -33.53 -6.51
N ILE A 5 -19.43 -33.85 -5.38
CA ILE A 5 -19.51 -32.95 -4.23
C ILE A 5 -18.11 -32.75 -3.62
N THR A 6 -17.34 -33.86 -3.48
CA THR A 6 -15.98 -33.82 -2.94
C THR A 6 -15.06 -33.02 -3.84
N SER A 7 -15.15 -33.19 -5.16
CA SER A 7 -14.35 -32.46 -6.15
C SER A 7 -14.60 -30.96 -6.09
N LEU A 8 -15.88 -30.52 -5.97
CA LEU A 8 -16.24 -29.11 -5.85
C LEU A 8 -15.65 -28.47 -4.60
N LYS A 9 -15.71 -29.16 -3.47
CA LYS A 9 -15.15 -28.65 -2.20
C LYS A 9 -13.64 -28.46 -2.31
N THR A 10 -12.93 -29.38 -2.92
CA THR A 10 -11.49 -29.31 -3.11
C THR A 10 -11.10 -28.13 -4.01
N SER A 11 -11.81 -27.92 -5.12
CA SER A 11 -11.57 -26.81 -6.04
C SER A 11 -11.77 -25.46 -5.36
N PHE A 12 -12.83 -25.34 -4.56
CA PHE A 12 -13.13 -24.11 -3.83
C PHE A 12 -12.02 -23.76 -2.83
N LEU A 13 -11.51 -24.75 -2.12
CA LEU A 13 -10.42 -24.56 -1.14
C LEU A 13 -9.14 -24.06 -1.83
N ILE A 14 -8.78 -24.60 -2.99
CA ILE A 14 -7.61 -24.20 -3.75
C ILE A 14 -7.72 -22.74 -4.19
N ILE A 15 -8.89 -22.30 -4.64
CA ILE A 15 -9.13 -20.92 -5.06
C ILE A 15 -8.93 -19.95 -3.89
N LEU A 16 -9.43 -20.27 -2.71
CA LEU A 16 -9.26 -19.43 -1.52
C LEU A 16 -7.79 -19.28 -1.13
N LEU A 17 -7.02 -20.37 -1.16
CA LEU A 17 -5.59 -20.34 -0.85
C LEU A 17 -4.82 -19.47 -1.85
N PHE A 18 -5.14 -19.57 -3.12
CA PHE A 18 -4.51 -18.79 -4.18
C PHE A 18 -4.78 -17.28 -3.98
N SER A 19 -6.02 -16.90 -3.65
CA SER A 19 -6.39 -15.51 -3.38
C SER A 19 -5.62 -14.94 -2.18
N SER A 20 -5.46 -15.71 -1.10
CA SER A 20 -4.67 -15.30 0.06
C SER A 20 -3.21 -15.03 -0.29
N LEU A 21 -2.60 -15.90 -1.10
CA LEU A 21 -1.22 -15.73 -1.53
C LEU A 21 -1.02 -14.48 -2.39
N LEU A 22 -1.97 -14.17 -3.28
CA LEU A 22 -1.92 -12.97 -4.12
C LEU A 22 -1.98 -11.69 -3.29
N SER A 23 -2.85 -11.63 -2.28
CA SER A 23 -3.02 -10.43 -1.46
C SER A 23 -1.79 -10.08 -0.64
N SER A 24 -0.95 -11.08 -0.26
CA SER A 24 0.27 -10.86 0.53
C SER A 24 1.39 -10.16 -0.26
N ASN A 25 1.34 -10.15 -1.60
CA ASN A 25 2.34 -9.53 -2.47
C ASN A 25 1.87 -8.20 -3.06
N GLU A 26 0.70 -7.73 -2.68
CA GLU A 26 0.15 -6.49 -3.18
C GLU A 26 0.94 -5.29 -2.67
N ILE A 27 1.26 -4.36 -3.58
CA ILE A 27 1.99 -3.14 -3.25
C ILE A 27 1.03 -2.13 -2.63
N ILE A 28 1.40 -1.60 -1.48
CA ILE A 28 0.68 -0.51 -0.83
C ILE A 28 1.38 0.80 -1.17
N VAL A 29 0.62 1.79 -1.60
CA VAL A 29 1.14 3.13 -1.90
C VAL A 29 0.53 4.11 -0.90
N ILE A 30 1.37 4.90 -0.25
CA ILE A 30 0.93 5.87 0.76
C ILE A 30 1.41 7.27 0.37
N ASP A 31 0.46 8.19 0.28
CA ASP A 31 0.71 9.62 0.14
C ASP A 31 0.83 10.22 1.55
N VAL A 32 2.01 10.73 1.91
CA VAL A 32 2.27 11.26 3.25
C VAL A 32 2.22 12.79 3.32
N ARG A 33 1.68 13.43 2.27
CA ARG A 33 1.54 14.89 2.21
C ARG A 33 0.34 15.37 3.04
N SER A 34 0.22 16.68 3.14
CA SER A 34 -0.95 17.30 3.77
C SER A 34 -2.22 17.07 2.93
N PHE A 35 -3.37 17.20 3.56
CA PHE A 35 -4.67 17.11 2.87
C PHE A 35 -4.79 18.16 1.76
N GLU A 36 -4.30 19.37 1.99
CA GLU A 36 -4.34 20.45 0.99
C GLU A 36 -3.55 20.08 -0.27
N GLU A 37 -2.42 19.41 -0.12
CA GLU A 37 -1.64 18.94 -1.26
C GLU A 37 -2.35 17.81 -2.01
N VAL A 38 -2.97 16.88 -1.28
CA VAL A 38 -3.68 15.73 -1.87
C VAL A 38 -4.83 16.19 -2.77
N LYS A 39 -5.48 17.30 -2.43
CA LYS A 39 -6.55 17.87 -3.25
C LYS A 39 -6.07 18.28 -4.66
N THR A 40 -4.77 18.51 -4.83
CA THR A 40 -4.21 18.90 -6.14
C THR A 40 -3.90 17.73 -7.05
N GLY A 41 -4.04 16.51 -6.54
CA GLY A 41 -3.78 15.28 -7.29
C GLY A 41 -3.11 14.24 -6.42
N VAL A 42 -3.35 12.98 -6.70
CA VAL A 42 -2.88 11.84 -5.91
C VAL A 42 -2.57 10.67 -6.85
N ILE A 43 -1.62 9.83 -6.49
CA ILE A 43 -1.38 8.61 -7.27
C ILE A 43 -2.58 7.68 -7.11
N GLN A 44 -3.03 7.12 -8.22
CA GLN A 44 -4.17 6.19 -8.25
C GLN A 44 -3.99 5.08 -7.23
N ASP A 45 -5.03 4.82 -6.43
CA ASP A 45 -5.08 3.80 -5.38
C ASP A 45 -4.19 4.09 -4.17
N ALA A 46 -3.61 5.27 -4.04
CA ALA A 46 -2.82 5.63 -2.87
C ALA A 46 -3.72 5.86 -1.65
N ILE A 47 -3.23 5.42 -0.51
CA ILE A 47 -3.85 5.70 0.79
C ILE A 47 -3.23 7.01 1.30
N HIS A 48 -4.07 7.93 1.79
CA HIS A 48 -3.56 9.18 2.36
C HIS A 48 -3.36 9.03 3.86
N ILE A 49 -2.12 9.19 4.31
CA ILE A 49 -1.75 9.23 5.73
C ILE A 49 -0.62 10.25 5.87
N GLU A 50 -0.88 11.38 6.49
CA GLU A 50 0.17 12.38 6.74
C GLU A 50 1.34 11.74 7.51
N TRP A 51 2.57 12.15 7.19
CA TRP A 51 3.78 11.53 7.75
C TRP A 51 3.82 11.57 9.29
N THR A 52 3.24 12.63 9.89
CA THR A 52 3.19 12.78 11.36
C THR A 52 2.27 11.76 12.04
N LYS A 53 1.38 11.14 11.28
CA LYS A 53 0.40 10.17 11.78
C LYS A 53 0.69 8.75 11.34
N ILE A 54 1.81 8.53 10.64
CA ILE A 54 2.09 7.24 10.00
C ILE A 54 2.17 6.07 10.99
N GLU A 55 2.81 6.28 12.14
CA GLU A 55 2.96 5.23 13.13
C GLU A 55 1.62 4.73 13.67
N GLU A 56 0.77 5.66 14.08
CA GLU A 56 -0.56 5.34 14.60
C GLU A 56 -1.46 4.73 13.53
N ALA A 57 -1.49 5.35 12.35
CA ALA A 57 -2.41 4.94 11.30
C ALA A 57 -2.06 3.58 10.69
N ILE A 58 -0.77 3.28 10.52
CA ILE A 58 -0.34 2.03 9.89
C ILE A 58 -0.75 0.81 10.73
N THR A 59 -0.73 0.93 12.04
CA THR A 59 -1.09 -0.18 12.95
C THR A 59 -2.58 -0.49 12.91
N ASN A 60 -3.41 0.45 12.46
CA ASN A 60 -4.85 0.26 12.31
C ASN A 60 -5.22 -0.33 10.94
N LEU A 61 -4.27 -0.43 10.03
CA LEU A 61 -4.44 -1.08 8.74
C LEU A 61 -3.93 -2.52 8.83
N ASP A 62 -4.62 -3.42 8.16
CA ASP A 62 -4.24 -4.83 8.18
C ASP A 62 -3.17 -5.11 7.13
N ILE A 63 -1.98 -4.53 7.33
CA ILE A 63 -0.83 -4.65 6.44
C ILE A 63 0.23 -5.49 7.13
N SER A 64 0.71 -6.54 6.46
CA SER A 64 1.75 -7.39 7.02
C SER A 64 3.10 -6.65 7.04
N LYS A 65 3.97 -7.02 7.98
CA LYS A 65 5.28 -6.39 8.16
C LYS A 65 6.21 -6.55 6.96
N GLU A 66 5.99 -7.53 6.13
CA GLU A 66 6.81 -7.84 4.94
C GLU A 66 6.21 -7.29 3.65
N GLN A 67 5.00 -6.76 3.69
CA GLN A 67 4.32 -6.25 2.50
C GLN A 67 5.03 -5.03 1.94
N PRO A 68 5.22 -4.93 0.62
CA PRO A 68 5.86 -3.75 0.02
C PRO A 68 5.01 -2.49 0.22
N ILE A 69 5.63 -1.45 0.80
CA ILE A 69 4.98 -0.16 1.04
C ILE A 69 5.83 0.92 0.39
N TYR A 70 5.25 1.65 -0.56
CA TYR A 70 5.90 2.78 -1.23
C TYR A 70 5.28 4.06 -0.72
N LEU A 71 6.11 4.92 -0.14
CA LEU A 71 5.67 6.20 0.42
C LEU A 71 6.20 7.34 -0.44
N TYR A 72 5.38 8.33 -0.71
CA TYR A 72 5.79 9.50 -1.47
C TYR A 72 5.26 10.78 -0.83
N CYS A 73 5.93 11.88 -1.15
CA CYS A 73 5.47 13.21 -0.78
C CYS A 73 5.70 14.18 -1.95
N ARG A 74 5.99 15.43 -1.69
CA ARG A 74 6.26 16.42 -2.73
C ARG A 74 7.68 16.28 -3.30
N SER A 75 8.67 16.03 -2.42
CA SER A 75 10.09 16.03 -2.77
C SER A 75 10.88 14.84 -2.21
N GLY A 76 10.26 13.96 -1.42
CA GLY A 76 10.91 12.80 -0.81
C GLY A 76 11.38 13.00 0.62
N ASN A 77 11.37 14.20 1.16
CA ASN A 77 11.84 14.48 2.53
C ASN A 77 10.89 13.88 3.59
N ARG A 78 9.62 14.23 3.54
CA ARG A 78 8.60 13.72 4.49
C ARG A 78 8.40 12.22 4.33
N SER A 79 8.40 11.72 3.09
CA SER A 79 8.29 10.29 2.84
C SER A 79 9.51 9.51 3.33
N GLY A 80 10.70 10.12 3.30
CA GLY A 80 11.90 9.54 3.90
C GLY A 80 11.75 9.38 5.41
N LYS A 81 11.23 10.39 6.09
CA LYS A 81 10.97 10.33 7.53
C LYS A 81 9.93 9.27 7.87
N ALA A 82 8.85 9.21 7.09
CA ALA A 82 7.81 8.19 7.27
C ALA A 82 8.35 6.78 7.07
N THR A 83 9.21 6.59 6.07
CA THR A 83 9.86 5.30 5.80
C THR A 83 10.70 4.86 7.00
N GLU A 84 11.50 5.77 7.57
CA GLU A 84 12.30 5.48 8.75
C GLU A 84 11.43 5.06 9.95
N ILE A 85 10.31 5.73 10.16
CA ILE A 85 9.37 5.39 11.23
C ILE A 85 8.84 3.97 11.03
N LEU A 86 8.42 3.62 9.80
CA LEU A 86 7.91 2.28 9.50
C LEU A 86 8.98 1.21 9.71
N GLU A 87 10.21 1.46 9.30
CA GLU A 87 11.33 0.52 9.51
C GLU A 87 11.54 0.25 10.99
N LYS A 88 11.53 1.30 11.81
CA LYS A 88 11.72 1.18 13.27
C LYS A 88 10.65 0.33 13.94
N ILE A 89 9.43 0.35 13.44
CA ILE A 89 8.33 -0.46 14.00
C ILE A 89 8.13 -1.80 13.30
N GLY A 90 9.09 -2.19 12.45
CA GLY A 90 9.19 -3.56 11.94
C GLY A 90 8.70 -3.81 10.52
N TYR A 91 8.33 -2.77 9.76
CA TYR A 91 7.96 -2.93 8.35
C TYR A 91 9.24 -3.01 7.52
N THR A 92 9.54 -4.20 7.00
CA THR A 92 10.84 -4.50 6.39
C THR A 92 10.93 -4.12 4.90
N ASN A 93 9.81 -3.83 4.27
CA ASN A 93 9.74 -3.50 2.84
C ASN A 93 9.16 -2.11 2.58
N ALA A 94 9.46 -1.15 3.47
CA ALA A 94 9.07 0.24 3.27
C ALA A 94 10.11 0.94 2.39
N VAL A 95 9.65 1.67 1.38
CA VAL A 95 10.49 2.34 0.38
C VAL A 95 10.08 3.79 0.24
N ASN A 96 11.04 4.70 0.31
CA ASN A 96 10.81 6.11 -0.04
C ASN A 96 10.77 6.23 -1.56
N ALA A 97 9.60 6.47 -2.12
CA ALA A 97 9.40 6.59 -3.56
C ALA A 97 9.69 8.01 -4.10
N GLY A 98 10.03 8.95 -3.23
CA GLY A 98 10.40 10.30 -3.63
C GLY A 98 9.21 11.26 -3.76
N GLY A 99 9.28 12.18 -4.72
CA GLY A 99 8.17 13.08 -5.03
C GLY A 99 7.07 12.38 -5.82
N ILE A 100 5.88 13.00 -5.87
CA ILE A 100 4.72 12.38 -6.51
C ILE A 100 4.95 12.02 -7.98
N LYS A 101 5.63 12.85 -8.74
CA LYS A 101 5.91 12.58 -10.17
C LYS A 101 6.89 11.42 -10.33
N GLU A 102 7.91 11.42 -9.51
CA GLU A 102 8.93 10.37 -9.46
C GLU A 102 8.31 9.03 -9.07
N ALA A 103 7.48 9.04 -8.04
CA ALA A 103 6.78 7.85 -7.55
C ALA A 103 5.80 7.30 -8.60
N ALA A 104 5.03 8.17 -9.25
CA ALA A 104 4.10 7.78 -10.30
C ALA A 104 4.82 7.07 -11.45
N LYS A 105 5.97 7.58 -11.85
CA LYS A 105 6.79 6.98 -12.90
C LYS A 105 7.36 5.62 -12.46
N LYS A 106 7.92 5.57 -11.27
CA LYS A 106 8.51 4.35 -10.69
C LYS A 106 7.49 3.23 -10.57
N LEU A 107 6.26 3.56 -10.19
CA LEU A 107 5.18 2.59 -9.97
C LEU A 107 4.32 2.33 -11.21
N ASP A 108 4.58 3.05 -12.29
CA ASP A 108 3.78 3.02 -13.52
C ASP A 108 2.29 3.26 -13.20
N LYS A 109 2.02 4.30 -12.43
CA LYS A 109 0.66 4.69 -12.02
C LYS A 109 0.37 6.12 -12.42
N LYS A 110 -0.91 6.41 -12.62
CA LYS A 110 -1.38 7.75 -12.99
C LYS A 110 -1.56 8.63 -11.75
N ILE A 111 -1.37 9.93 -11.93
CA ILE A 111 -1.79 10.94 -10.97
C ILE A 111 -3.22 11.31 -11.35
N VAL A 112 -4.13 11.16 -10.41
CA VAL A 112 -5.57 11.36 -10.60
C VAL A 112 -6.09 12.38 -9.61
N GLN A 113 -7.29 12.90 -9.87
CA GLN A 113 -7.96 13.78 -8.93
C GLN A 113 -8.39 12.99 -7.69
N TYR A 114 -8.17 13.60 -6.52
CA TYR A 114 -8.58 12.98 -5.26
C TYR A 114 -10.11 12.96 -5.16
N SER A 115 -10.65 11.82 -4.76
CA SER A 115 -12.07 11.67 -4.45
C SER A 115 -12.21 10.97 -3.10
N GLU A 116 -13.04 11.53 -2.23
CA GLU A 116 -13.32 10.96 -0.91
C GLU A 116 -14.20 9.70 -1.01
#